data_c7675a87e4097ee8ef0b6623ad5d16c2
#
_entry.id   c7675a87e4097ee8ef0b6623ad5d16c2
#
_cell.length_a   1.000
_cell.length_b   1.000
_cell.length_c   1.000
_cell.angle_alpha   90.00
_cell.angle_beta   90.00
_cell.angle_gamma   90.00
#
_symmetry.space_group_name_H-M   'P 1'
#
loop_
_entity.id
_entity.type
_entity.pdbx_description
1 polymer ?
#
loop_
_entity_poly.entity_id
_entity_poly.type
_entity_poly.pdbx_seq_one_letter_code
_entity_poly.pdbx_strand_id
1 'polypeptide(L)'
;EFTDIERLVADTHSERDYLIEQVVEKMRSELENRSIDAEIVGRPKHFFGIWKKMKKQQKTFEELYDVLAIRVIIDSNMDKNYCELNADPDTQKCYEVMGLVHALFKPIPGRFKDYIAMPKPNNYQSLHTAVVGPKGKPVEIQIRTRRMHHVAEYGIAAHWAYKEAGDSVVA
;
A
#
# COMPACT_ATOMS: atom_id res chain seq x y z
N GLU A 1 -24.54 17.60 -0.68
CA GLU A 1 -23.65 16.71 0.11
C GLU A 1 -22.47 16.20 -0.74
N PHE A 2 -22.72 15.60 -1.92
CA PHE A 2 -21.68 15.12 -2.83
C PHE A 2 -20.83 16.27 -3.42
N THR A 3 -21.45 17.36 -3.82
CA THR A 3 -20.80 18.58 -4.32
C THR A 3 -19.95 19.25 -3.24
N ASP A 4 -20.40 19.24 -2.00
CA ASP A 4 -19.63 19.77 -0.86
C ASP A 4 -18.35 18.96 -0.62
N ILE A 5 -18.41 17.63 -0.79
CA ILE A 5 -17.25 16.75 -0.69
C ILE A 5 -16.25 17.03 -1.81
N GLU A 6 -16.70 17.22 -3.05
CA GLU A 6 -15.82 17.58 -4.18
C GLU A 6 -15.02 18.85 -3.88
N ARG A 7 -15.70 19.89 -3.38
CA ARG A 7 -15.05 21.15 -3.05
C ARG A 7 -14.02 20.99 -1.92
N LEU A 8 -14.35 20.27 -0.85
CA LEU A 8 -13.45 20.01 0.26
C LEU A 8 -12.22 19.22 -0.21
N VAL A 9 -12.38 18.25 -1.09
CA VAL A 9 -11.26 17.50 -1.68
C VAL A 9 -10.32 18.42 -2.46
N ALA A 10 -10.88 19.30 -3.30
CA ALA A 10 -10.09 20.26 -4.08
C ALA A 10 -9.29 21.23 -3.19
N ASP A 11 -9.93 21.73 -2.14
CA ASP A 11 -9.32 22.72 -1.23
C ASP A 11 -8.17 22.13 -0.39
N THR A 12 -8.21 20.83 -0.09
CA THR A 12 -7.23 20.18 0.79
C THR A 12 -6.18 19.34 0.03
N HIS A 13 -6.32 19.20 -1.28
CA HIS A 13 -5.48 18.33 -2.11
C HIS A 13 -3.98 18.68 -2.04
N SER A 14 -3.63 19.94 -2.14
CA SER A 14 -2.23 20.39 -2.13
C SER A 14 -1.52 20.12 -0.80
N GLU A 15 -2.19 20.36 0.32
CA GLU A 15 -1.65 20.07 1.64
C GLU A 15 -1.45 18.57 1.84
N ARG A 16 -2.43 17.79 1.43
CA ARG A 16 -2.38 16.32 1.50
C ARG A 16 -1.22 15.75 0.70
N ASP A 17 -1.01 16.20 -0.54
CA ASP A 17 0.09 15.75 -1.39
C ASP A 17 1.44 16.10 -0.79
N TYR A 18 1.58 17.27 -0.20
CA TYR A 18 2.79 17.69 0.49
C TYR A 18 3.12 16.77 1.68
N LEU A 19 2.13 16.43 2.50
CA LEU A 19 2.31 15.54 3.65
C LEU A 19 2.66 14.11 3.22
N ILE A 20 2.00 13.61 2.18
CA ILE A 20 2.32 12.29 1.60
C ILE A 20 3.76 12.28 1.10
N GLU A 21 4.20 13.33 0.39
CA GLU A 21 5.55 13.40 -0.16
C GLU A 21 6.62 13.40 0.94
N GLN A 22 6.38 14.06 2.07
CA GLN A 22 7.28 14.01 3.21
C GLN A 22 7.47 12.58 3.73
N VAL A 23 6.39 11.82 3.86
CA VAL A 23 6.44 10.42 4.32
C VAL A 23 7.14 9.54 3.28
N VAL A 24 6.81 9.70 2.01
CA VAL A 24 7.39 8.94 0.90
C VAL A 24 8.90 9.17 0.81
N GLU A 25 9.37 10.40 0.89
CA GLU A 25 10.80 10.71 0.84
C GLU A 25 11.57 10.09 2.00
N LYS A 26 11.03 10.16 3.20
CA LYS A 26 11.64 9.55 4.38
C LYS A 26 11.75 8.03 4.24
N MET A 27 10.71 7.39 3.75
CA MET A 27 10.70 5.95 3.49
C MET A 27 11.66 5.57 2.36
N ARG A 28 11.64 6.32 1.26
CA ARG A 28 12.52 6.08 0.10
C ARG A 28 13.99 6.13 0.49
N SER A 29 14.40 7.14 1.23
CA SER A 29 15.76 7.28 1.71
C SER A 29 16.23 6.08 2.54
N GLU A 30 15.40 5.60 3.44
CA GLU A 30 15.72 4.43 4.27
C GLU A 30 15.74 3.12 3.49
N LEU A 31 14.85 2.96 2.51
CA LEU A 31 14.85 1.77 1.64
C LEU A 31 16.09 1.73 0.74
N GLU A 32 16.50 2.86 0.19
CA GLU A 32 17.74 2.99 -0.58
C GLU A 32 18.96 2.64 0.25
N ASN A 33 19.06 3.13 1.49
CA ASN A 33 20.15 2.81 2.40
C ASN A 33 20.25 1.32 2.71
N ARG A 34 19.15 0.59 2.59
CA ARG A 34 19.11 -0.87 2.82
C ARG A 34 19.10 -1.69 1.54
N SER A 35 19.28 -1.06 0.39
CA SER A 35 19.26 -1.69 -0.93
C SER A 35 17.99 -2.50 -1.19
N ILE A 36 16.85 -1.98 -0.76
CA ILE A 36 15.53 -2.55 -1.01
C ILE A 36 14.88 -1.79 -2.16
N ASP A 37 14.68 -2.47 -3.29
CA ASP A 37 13.99 -1.91 -4.44
C ASP A 37 12.49 -1.95 -4.22
N ALA A 38 11.86 -0.77 -4.24
CA ALA A 38 10.43 -0.64 -4.05
C ALA A 38 9.89 0.59 -4.77
N GLU A 39 8.68 0.47 -5.27
CA GLU A 39 7.87 1.58 -5.74
C GLU A 39 6.99 2.07 -4.59
N ILE A 40 7.09 3.34 -4.25
CA ILE A 40 6.30 3.96 -3.18
C ILE A 40 5.37 4.98 -3.82
N VAL A 41 4.07 4.76 -3.67
CA VAL A 41 3.05 5.63 -4.27
C VAL A 41 2.03 6.08 -3.24
N GLY A 42 1.63 7.35 -3.31
CA GLY A 42 0.47 7.84 -2.59
C GLY A 42 -0.80 7.22 -3.19
N ARG A 43 -1.65 6.62 -2.32
CA ARG A 43 -2.93 6.08 -2.77
C ARG A 43 -3.94 7.21 -2.91
N PRO A 44 -4.47 7.45 -4.13
CA PRO A 44 -5.57 8.40 -4.26
C PRO A 44 -6.83 7.85 -3.58
N LYS A 45 -7.50 8.69 -2.82
CA LYS A 45 -8.84 8.38 -2.30
C LYS A 45 -9.86 9.00 -3.25
N HIS A 46 -10.60 8.15 -3.97
CA HIS A 46 -11.69 8.62 -4.81
C HIS A 46 -12.83 9.16 -3.94
N PHE A 47 -13.30 10.35 -4.22
CA PHE A 47 -14.33 11.01 -3.40
C PHE A 47 -15.63 10.21 -3.32
N PHE A 48 -15.98 9.43 -4.35
CA PHE A 48 -17.13 8.51 -4.29
C PHE A 48 -16.93 7.44 -3.22
N GLY A 49 -15.73 6.87 -3.13
CA GLY A 49 -15.39 5.90 -2.09
C GLY A 49 -15.45 6.51 -0.69
N ILE A 50 -15.03 7.76 -0.54
CA ILE A 50 -15.13 8.51 0.72
C ILE A 50 -16.59 8.72 1.08
N TRP A 51 -17.40 9.22 0.15
CA TRP A 51 -18.83 9.43 0.35
C TRP A 51 -19.57 8.15 0.77
N LYS A 52 -19.28 7.03 0.09
CA LYS A 52 -19.84 5.72 0.44
C LYS A 52 -19.47 5.28 1.85
N LYS A 53 -18.23 5.50 2.26
CA LYS A 53 -17.74 5.19 3.62
C LYS A 53 -18.38 6.10 4.66
N MET A 54 -18.56 7.38 4.38
CA MET A 54 -19.26 8.30 5.26
C MET A 54 -20.66 7.80 5.58
N LYS A 55 -21.39 7.36 4.56
CA LYS A 55 -22.75 6.79 4.73
C LYS A 55 -22.74 5.50 5.54
N LYS A 56 -21.81 4.59 5.23
CA LYS A 56 -21.76 3.27 5.87
C LYS A 56 -21.25 3.34 7.32
N GLN A 57 -20.27 4.19 7.62
CA GLN A 57 -19.58 4.25 8.90
C GLN A 57 -20.01 5.44 9.76
N GLN A 58 -20.92 6.28 9.27
CA GLN A 58 -21.37 7.52 9.95
C GLN A 58 -20.20 8.43 10.36
N LYS A 59 -19.16 8.50 9.52
CA LYS A 59 -17.99 9.35 9.71
C LYS A 59 -18.08 10.61 8.87
N THR A 60 -17.42 11.67 9.33
CA THR A 60 -17.34 12.93 8.59
C THR A 60 -16.31 12.82 7.46
N PHE A 61 -16.35 13.75 6.51
CA PHE A 61 -15.36 13.86 5.46
C PHE A 61 -13.95 14.02 6.03
N GLU A 62 -13.76 14.90 7.01
CA GLU A 62 -12.47 15.16 7.64
C GLU A 62 -11.89 13.90 8.29
N GLU A 63 -12.71 13.12 9.00
CA GLU A 63 -12.27 11.87 9.63
C GLU A 63 -11.75 10.83 8.62
N LEU A 64 -12.33 10.80 7.41
CA LEU A 64 -11.93 9.86 6.37
C LEU A 64 -10.83 10.39 5.46
N TYR A 65 -10.87 11.70 5.15
CA TYR A 65 -9.93 12.32 4.21
C TYR A 65 -8.60 12.71 4.87
N ASP A 66 -8.60 13.02 6.17
CA ASP A 66 -7.39 13.32 6.92
C ASP A 66 -6.45 12.12 7.03
N VAL A 67 -6.93 10.91 6.80
CA VAL A 67 -6.08 9.73 6.73
C VAL A 67 -5.34 9.70 5.40
N LEU A 68 -4.02 9.84 5.47
CA LEU A 68 -3.15 9.68 4.31
C LEU A 68 -3.02 8.19 3.97
N ALA A 69 -2.82 7.85 2.71
CA ALA A 69 -2.67 6.46 2.29
C ALA A 69 -1.48 6.30 1.34
N ILE A 70 -0.63 5.32 1.64
CA ILE A 70 0.59 5.02 0.88
C ILE A 70 0.63 3.52 0.60
N ARG A 71 1.15 3.15 -0.57
CA ARG A 71 1.40 1.76 -0.95
C ARG A 71 2.87 1.59 -1.29
N VAL A 72 3.47 0.54 -0.74
CA VAL A 72 4.83 0.12 -1.05
C VAL A 72 4.77 -1.20 -1.80
N ILE A 73 5.33 -1.24 -3.01
CA ILE A 73 5.39 -2.43 -3.85
C ILE A 73 6.85 -2.82 -3.99
N ILE A 74 7.23 -3.95 -3.42
CA ILE A 74 8.59 -4.46 -3.44
C ILE A 74 8.80 -5.24 -4.73
N ASP A 75 9.81 -4.88 -5.47
CA ASP A 75 10.13 -5.45 -6.77
C ASP A 75 11.65 -5.56 -6.92
N SER A 76 12.21 -6.60 -6.32
CA SER A 76 13.60 -6.94 -6.63
C SER A 76 13.62 -7.61 -7.98
N ASN A 77 14.11 -6.97 -9.01
CA ASN A 77 14.31 -7.48 -10.38
C ASN A 77 15.08 -8.81 -10.47
N MET A 78 15.04 -9.61 -9.42
CA MET A 78 15.59 -10.96 -9.43
C MET A 78 14.70 -11.83 -10.32
N ASP A 79 15.33 -12.53 -11.21
CA ASP A 79 14.79 -13.38 -12.25
C ASP A 79 13.36 -13.87 -12.00
N LYS A 80 12.48 -13.54 -12.94
CA LYS A 80 11.06 -13.90 -12.97
C LYS A 80 10.78 -15.42 -12.91
N ASN A 81 11.83 -16.23 -12.73
CA ASN A 81 11.78 -17.69 -12.70
C ASN A 81 11.46 -18.29 -11.34
N TYR A 82 11.29 -17.49 -10.29
CA TYR A 82 10.85 -18.01 -9.00
C TYR A 82 9.32 -18.18 -8.97
N CYS A 83 8.88 -19.20 -9.69
CA CYS A 83 7.47 -19.58 -9.81
C CYS A 83 7.01 -20.68 -8.84
N GLU A 84 7.81 -21.03 -7.84
CA GLU A 84 7.33 -21.96 -6.82
C GLU A 84 6.45 -21.24 -5.80
N LEU A 85 5.32 -21.82 -5.52
CA LEU A 85 4.19 -21.26 -4.77
C LEU A 85 4.54 -20.74 -3.35
N ASN A 86 5.72 -21.03 -2.84
CA ASN A 86 6.12 -20.72 -1.46
C ASN A 86 7.42 -19.92 -1.33
N ALA A 87 8.01 -19.47 -2.42
CA ALA A 87 9.34 -18.85 -2.39
C ALA A 87 9.42 -17.56 -3.18
N ASP A 88 8.48 -16.64 -2.93
CA ASP A 88 8.66 -15.24 -3.36
C ASP A 88 9.74 -14.62 -2.45
N PRO A 89 10.98 -14.39 -2.97
CA PRO A 89 12.08 -13.88 -2.14
C PRO A 89 11.79 -12.48 -1.57
N ASP A 90 10.84 -11.78 -2.17
CA ASP A 90 10.43 -10.44 -1.73
C ASP A 90 9.44 -10.47 -0.57
N THR A 91 8.83 -11.62 -0.28
CA THR A 91 7.91 -11.75 0.86
C THR A 91 8.59 -11.39 2.18
N GLN A 92 9.79 -11.87 2.43
CA GLN A 92 10.55 -11.54 3.64
C GLN A 92 10.87 -10.05 3.72
N LYS A 93 11.16 -9.42 2.59
CA LYS A 93 11.40 -7.98 2.52
C LYS A 93 10.16 -7.16 2.91
N CYS A 94 8.96 -7.66 2.68
CA CYS A 94 7.75 -7.01 3.16
C CYS A 94 7.77 -6.83 4.69
N TYR A 95 8.20 -7.86 5.43
CA TYR A 95 8.31 -7.80 6.88
C TYR A 95 9.46 -6.88 7.34
N GLU A 96 10.57 -6.86 6.61
CA GLU A 96 11.66 -5.90 6.87
C GLU A 96 11.20 -4.46 6.71
N VAL A 97 10.46 -4.17 5.65
CA VAL A 97 9.88 -2.84 5.40
C VAL A 97 8.87 -2.47 6.48
N MET A 98 8.04 -3.43 6.93
CA MET A 98 7.11 -3.20 8.03
C MET A 98 7.85 -2.80 9.31
N GLY A 99 8.91 -3.52 9.67
CA GLY A 99 9.75 -3.19 10.82
C GLY A 99 10.38 -1.80 10.69
N LEU A 100 10.83 -1.44 9.49
CA LEU A 100 11.39 -0.13 9.19
C LEU A 100 10.34 0.99 9.36
N VAL A 101 9.14 0.80 8.83
CA VAL A 101 8.04 1.76 8.96
C VAL A 101 7.70 2.00 10.43
N HIS A 102 7.62 0.96 11.24
CA HIS A 102 7.35 1.08 12.68
C HIS A 102 8.51 1.68 13.48
N ALA A 103 9.73 1.61 12.95
CA ALA A 103 10.89 2.30 13.54
C ALA A 103 10.91 3.79 13.17
N LEU A 104 10.46 4.16 11.98
CA LEU A 104 10.43 5.56 11.51
C LEU A 104 9.23 6.35 12.05
N PHE A 105 8.10 5.69 12.23
CA PHE A 105 6.83 6.31 12.63
C PHE A 105 6.20 5.50 13.76
N LYS A 106 5.51 6.18 14.66
CA LYS A 106 4.80 5.51 15.74
C LYS A 106 3.58 4.75 15.24
N PRO A 107 3.49 3.42 15.44
CA PRO A 107 2.31 2.66 15.06
C PRO A 107 1.07 3.06 15.85
N ILE A 108 -0.08 3.01 15.19
CA ILE A 108 -1.39 3.16 15.84
C ILE A 108 -1.85 1.77 16.29
N PRO A 109 -2.13 1.56 17.60
CA PRO A 109 -2.53 0.25 18.11
C PRO A 109 -3.78 -0.31 17.40
N GLY A 110 -3.76 -1.63 17.16
CA GLY A 110 -4.90 -2.35 16.59
C GLY A 110 -5.09 -2.20 15.08
N ARG A 111 -4.18 -1.52 14.40
CA ARG A 111 -4.30 -1.26 12.95
C ARG A 111 -3.43 -2.18 12.09
N PHE A 112 -2.55 -2.97 12.69
CA PHE A 112 -1.73 -3.94 11.97
C PHE A 112 -2.56 -5.15 11.52
N LYS A 113 -2.43 -5.50 10.24
CA LYS A 113 -3.04 -6.71 9.65
C LYS A 113 -2.03 -7.41 8.75
N ASP A 114 -1.82 -8.69 8.99
CA ASP A 114 -0.95 -9.54 8.19
C ASP A 114 -1.79 -10.43 7.26
N TYR A 115 -2.09 -9.91 6.07
CA TYR A 115 -2.77 -10.67 5.03
C TYR A 115 -1.80 -11.43 4.11
N ILE A 116 -0.51 -11.43 4.43
CA ILE A 116 0.47 -12.29 3.74
C ILE A 116 0.43 -13.69 4.36
N ALA A 117 0.59 -13.77 5.68
CA ALA A 117 0.52 -15.03 6.40
C ALA A 117 -0.91 -15.60 6.47
N MET A 118 -1.90 -14.73 6.50
CA MET A 118 -3.33 -15.07 6.56
C MET A 118 -4.09 -14.38 5.42
N PRO A 119 -3.98 -14.89 4.17
CA PRO A 119 -4.64 -14.28 3.02
C PRO A 119 -6.16 -14.21 3.19
N LYS A 120 -6.77 -13.20 2.55
CA LYS A 120 -8.24 -13.13 2.48
C LYS A 120 -8.81 -14.24 1.58
N PRO A 121 -10.11 -14.56 1.66
CA PRO A 121 -10.72 -15.62 0.85
C PRO A 121 -10.53 -15.49 -0.66
N ASN A 122 -10.35 -14.26 -1.17
CA ASN A 122 -10.06 -13.96 -2.58
C ASN A 122 -8.56 -14.02 -2.93
N ASN A 123 -7.73 -14.60 -2.06
CA ASN A 123 -6.26 -14.67 -2.16
C ASN A 123 -5.54 -13.31 -2.12
N TYR A 124 -6.21 -12.25 -1.67
CA TYR A 124 -5.57 -10.97 -1.44
C TYR A 124 -4.49 -11.10 -0.36
N GLN A 125 -3.29 -10.67 -0.69
CA GLN A 125 -2.15 -10.64 0.22
C GLN A 125 -1.54 -9.24 0.28
N SER A 126 -1.30 -8.76 1.48
CA SER A 126 -0.58 -7.51 1.75
C SER A 126 -0.37 -7.37 3.26
N LEU A 127 0.63 -6.63 3.68
CA LEU A 127 0.69 -6.12 5.05
C LEU A 127 -0.02 -4.77 5.11
N HIS A 128 -0.81 -4.56 6.15
CA HIS A 128 -1.48 -3.29 6.41
C HIS A 128 -1.08 -2.76 7.78
N THR A 129 -0.76 -1.50 7.86
CA THR A 129 -0.54 -0.80 9.12
C THR A 129 -1.03 0.64 9.05
N ALA A 130 -1.13 1.29 10.20
CA ALA A 130 -1.34 2.72 10.27
C ALA A 130 -0.39 3.30 11.31
N VAL A 131 0.21 4.42 10.97
CA VAL A 131 1.20 5.11 11.80
C VAL A 131 0.83 6.60 11.95
N VAL A 132 1.43 7.24 12.93
CA VAL A 132 1.30 8.68 13.12
C VAL A 132 2.30 9.38 12.21
N GLY A 133 1.81 10.10 11.22
CA GLY A 133 2.61 10.86 10.27
C GLY A 133 2.79 12.33 10.64
N PRO A 134 3.21 13.17 9.68
CA PRO A 134 3.39 14.60 9.88
C PRO A 134 2.12 15.28 10.37
N LYS A 135 2.27 16.27 11.26
CA LYS A 135 1.16 16.98 11.92
C LYS A 135 0.21 16.07 12.70
N GLY A 136 0.68 14.88 13.11
CA GLY A 136 -0.14 13.91 13.85
C GLY A 136 -1.20 13.22 13.00
N LYS A 137 -1.17 13.36 11.66
CA LYS A 137 -2.17 12.74 10.78
C LYS A 137 -1.92 11.24 10.64
N PRO A 138 -2.96 10.38 10.72
CA PRO A 138 -2.81 8.96 10.47
C PRO A 138 -2.38 8.68 9.03
N VAL A 139 -1.43 7.77 8.87
CA VAL A 139 -0.99 7.28 7.56
C VAL A 139 -1.24 5.79 7.47
N GLU A 140 -2.12 5.38 6.58
CA GLU A 140 -2.33 3.97 6.24
C GLU A 140 -1.26 3.55 5.23
N ILE A 141 -0.56 2.45 5.53
CA ILE A 141 0.51 1.94 4.68
C ILE A 141 0.21 0.49 4.33
N GLN A 142 0.19 0.20 3.04
CA GLN A 142 0.11 -1.16 2.51
C GLN A 142 1.47 -1.56 1.95
N ILE A 143 1.95 -2.74 2.30
CA ILE A 143 3.22 -3.27 1.84
C ILE A 143 2.98 -4.63 1.21
N ARG A 144 3.41 -4.80 -0.03
CA ARG A 144 3.21 -6.03 -0.80
C ARG A 144 4.32 -6.21 -1.84
N THR A 145 4.48 -7.43 -2.32
CA THR A 145 5.35 -7.70 -3.48
C THR A 145 4.63 -7.35 -4.78
N ARG A 146 5.38 -7.27 -5.89
CA ARG A 146 4.80 -7.06 -7.23
C ARG A 146 3.80 -8.15 -7.58
N ARG A 147 4.08 -9.40 -7.23
CA ARG A 147 3.16 -10.53 -7.44
C ARG A 147 1.85 -10.33 -6.69
N MET A 148 1.93 -9.99 -5.40
CA MET A 148 0.74 -9.71 -4.58
C MET A 148 -0.07 -8.53 -5.12
N HIS A 149 0.62 -7.52 -5.64
CA HIS A 149 -0.03 -6.37 -6.26
C HIS A 149 -0.79 -6.77 -7.53
N HIS A 150 -0.21 -7.62 -8.37
CA HIS A 150 -0.89 -8.15 -9.55
C HIS A 150 -2.16 -8.91 -9.19
N VAL A 151 -2.11 -9.79 -8.20
CA VAL A 151 -3.30 -10.52 -7.71
C VAL A 151 -4.35 -9.56 -7.17
N ALA A 152 -3.95 -8.52 -6.43
CA ALA A 152 -4.87 -7.53 -5.87
C ALA A 152 -5.59 -6.71 -6.95
N GLU A 153 -4.90 -6.35 -8.04
CA GLU A 153 -5.45 -5.49 -9.10
C GLU A 153 -6.24 -6.29 -10.14
N TYR A 154 -5.79 -7.49 -10.51
CA TYR A 154 -6.31 -8.24 -11.65
C TYR A 154 -6.90 -9.61 -11.28
N GLY A 155 -6.72 -10.08 -10.05
CA GLY A 155 -7.18 -11.39 -9.57
C GLY A 155 -6.27 -12.55 -9.98
N ILE A 156 -6.67 -13.76 -9.58
CA ILE A 156 -5.86 -14.99 -9.76
C ILE A 156 -5.60 -15.31 -11.23
N ALA A 157 -6.58 -15.13 -12.11
CA ALA A 157 -6.43 -15.42 -13.53
C ALA A 157 -5.28 -14.63 -14.17
N ALA A 158 -5.13 -13.35 -13.81
CA ALA A 158 -4.04 -12.52 -14.29
C ALA A 158 -2.69 -12.95 -13.74
N HIS A 159 -2.63 -13.51 -12.53
CA HIS A 159 -1.41 -14.07 -11.96
C HIS A 159 -0.92 -15.29 -12.77
N TRP A 160 -1.81 -16.18 -13.19
CA TRP A 160 -1.47 -17.30 -14.06
C TRP A 160 -0.97 -16.84 -15.42
N ALA A 161 -1.62 -15.87 -16.05
CA ALA A 161 -1.18 -15.29 -17.32
C ALA A 161 0.22 -14.65 -17.22
N TYR A 162 0.54 -14.01 -16.08
CA TYR A 162 1.84 -13.44 -15.82
C TYR A 162 2.93 -14.53 -15.70
N LYS A 163 2.62 -15.66 -15.08
CA LYS A 163 3.52 -16.83 -15.00
C LYS A 163 3.81 -17.41 -16.40
N GLU A 164 2.77 -17.65 -17.19
CA GLU A 164 2.90 -18.20 -18.54
C GLU A 164 3.74 -17.28 -19.44
N ALA A 165 3.57 -15.97 -19.34
CA ALA A 165 4.38 -15.01 -20.10
C ALA A 165 5.86 -15.00 -19.67
N GLY A 166 6.14 -15.27 -18.40
CA GLY A 166 7.50 -15.44 -17.88
C GLY A 166 8.18 -16.69 -18.43
N ASP A 167 7.46 -17.80 -18.50
CA ASP A 167 7.97 -19.08 -18.99
C ASP A 167 8.20 -19.08 -20.52
N SER A 168 7.47 -18.25 -21.26
CA SER A 168 7.65 -18.15 -22.72
C SER A 168 8.86 -17.33 -23.16
N VAL A 169 9.47 -16.59 -22.25
CA VAL A 169 10.70 -15.80 -22.55
C VAL A 169 11.96 -16.65 -22.37
N VAL A 170 11.86 -17.82 -21.76
CA VAL A 170 12.99 -18.72 -21.48
C VAL A 170 13.09 -19.86 -22.49
N ALA A 171 12.15 -19.96 -23.39
CA ALA A 171 12.20 -20.85 -24.54
C ALA A 171 12.77 -20.11 -25.78
#